data_6b863f3262013dd067616fc1434d82ac
#
_entry.id   6b863f3262013dd067616fc1434d82ac
#
_cell.length_a   1.000
_cell.length_b   1.000
_cell.length_c   1.000
_cell.angle_alpha   90.00
_cell.angle_beta   90.00
_cell.angle_gamma   90.00
#
_symmetry.space_group_name_H-M   'P 1'
#
loop_
_entity.id
_entity.type
_entity.pdbx_description
1 polymer ?
#
loop_
_entity_poly.entity_id
_entity_poly.type
_entity_poly.pdbx_seq_one_letter_code
_entity_poly.pdbx_strand_id
1 'polypeptide(L)'
;SAGGTEQALTLVVGDFVRRLLGLDRYKPAEEEIGRFVEEVRLFERSVGRFQYRVSDEELRKALQSVPVEVTGTESDPVEVSVYRNLPRVETNRVRGGALRVVNDGVVGRSAKVSTIVEKLGIEGWDWLKRIREIEEKKTAGFMEDVIAGRPIFSFPSRHGGFRLRYGRARNTGLAAVGVHPATMTVLQNFIAAGTQLRIEGPGKAGVVMPVDAVEPPVVRLKDGSVVRVSPQNVEKINGMIDRILFLGDLLVGFGDF
;
A
#
# COMPACT_ATOMS: atom_id res chain seq x y z
N SER A 1 4.93 -5.29 2.14
CA SER A 1 6.05 -5.90 2.85
C SER A 1 5.97 -5.55 4.33
N ALA A 2 6.47 -6.42 5.19
CA ALA A 2 6.54 -6.19 6.64
C ALA A 2 7.51 -5.05 7.02
N GLY A 3 8.43 -4.68 6.12
CA GLY A 3 9.55 -3.79 6.40
C GLY A 3 9.23 -2.32 6.70
N GLY A 4 8.05 -1.80 6.38
CA GLY A 4 7.77 -0.37 6.56
C GLY A 4 7.72 0.07 8.02
N THR A 5 7.20 -0.77 8.92
CA THR A 5 7.16 -0.45 10.36
C THR A 5 8.58 -0.50 10.97
N GLU A 6 9.35 -1.51 10.62
CA GLU A 6 10.75 -1.65 11.08
C GLU A 6 11.60 -0.48 10.60
N GLN A 7 11.42 -0.04 9.36
CA GLN A 7 12.10 1.13 8.81
C GLN A 7 11.76 2.41 9.59
N ALA A 8 10.50 2.64 9.93
CA ALA A 8 10.12 3.78 10.76
C ALA A 8 10.66 3.67 12.19
N LEU A 9 10.70 2.46 12.76
CA LEU A 9 11.24 2.24 14.11
C LEU A 9 12.75 2.50 14.18
N THR A 10 13.51 2.36 13.09
CA THR A 10 14.93 2.75 13.09
C THR A 10 15.12 4.24 13.39
N LEU A 11 14.20 5.09 12.91
CA LEU A 11 14.25 6.53 13.22
C LEU A 11 13.87 6.80 14.68
N VAL A 12 12.92 6.05 15.24
CA VAL A 12 12.55 6.16 16.67
C VAL A 12 13.72 5.76 17.56
N VAL A 13 14.40 4.66 17.23
CA VAL A 13 15.60 4.22 17.94
C VAL A 13 16.73 5.24 17.77
N GLY A 14 16.93 5.75 16.56
CA GLY A 14 17.91 6.81 16.30
C GLY A 14 17.65 8.06 17.13
N ASP A 15 16.39 8.49 17.26
CA ASP A 15 16.03 9.62 18.13
C ASP A 15 16.26 9.32 19.61
N PHE A 16 15.94 8.12 20.06
CA PHE A 16 16.24 7.69 21.42
C PHE A 16 17.75 7.78 21.73
N VAL A 17 18.58 7.22 20.85
CA VAL A 17 20.05 7.27 21.01
C VAL A 17 20.54 8.72 20.94
N ARG A 18 20.05 9.52 20.00
CA ARG A 18 20.37 10.94 19.89
C ARG A 18 20.17 11.69 21.22
N ARG A 19 19.02 11.45 21.89
CA ARG A 19 18.69 12.05 23.18
C ARG A 19 19.62 11.59 24.29
N LEU A 20 19.94 10.29 24.35
CA LEU A 20 20.89 9.76 25.32
C LEU A 20 22.29 10.39 25.18
N LEU A 21 22.69 10.72 23.97
CA LEU A 21 23.96 11.38 23.68
C LEU A 21 23.92 12.92 23.84
N GLY A 22 22.75 13.47 24.18
CA GLY A 22 22.60 14.93 24.32
C GLY A 22 22.71 15.71 23.02
N LEU A 23 22.53 15.08 21.89
CA LEU A 23 22.62 15.72 20.57
C LEU A 23 21.32 16.48 20.22
N ASP A 24 21.48 17.62 19.55
CA ASP A 24 20.35 18.40 19.03
C ASP A 24 19.52 17.62 18.01
N ARG A 25 18.23 17.96 17.95
CA ARG A 25 17.39 17.38 16.91
C ARG A 25 17.78 17.91 15.53
N TYR A 26 17.60 17.07 14.53
CA TYR A 26 17.71 17.47 13.13
C TYR A 26 16.73 18.60 12.80
N LYS A 27 17.21 19.60 12.08
CA LYS A 27 16.44 20.74 11.57
C LYS A 27 16.68 20.82 10.06
N PRO A 28 15.75 20.32 9.25
CA PRO A 28 15.90 20.37 7.80
C PRO A 28 15.84 21.82 7.30
N ALA A 29 16.62 22.13 6.27
CA ALA A 29 16.40 23.33 5.48
C ALA A 29 15.20 23.12 4.56
N GLU A 30 14.54 24.21 4.13
CA GLU A 30 13.37 24.11 3.24
C GLU A 30 13.75 23.48 1.89
N GLU A 31 14.96 23.72 1.41
CA GLU A 31 15.50 23.13 0.20
C GLU A 31 15.67 21.61 0.33
N GLU A 32 16.04 21.11 1.50
CA GLU A 32 16.17 19.67 1.77
C GLU A 32 14.79 18.99 1.78
N ILE A 33 13.79 19.65 2.34
CA ILE A 33 12.40 19.19 2.29
C ILE A 33 11.88 19.17 0.85
N GLY A 34 12.13 20.27 0.11
CA GLY A 34 11.78 20.36 -1.31
C GLY A 34 12.45 19.28 -2.14
N ARG A 35 13.73 19.03 -1.90
CA ARG A 35 14.52 17.96 -2.53
C ARG A 35 13.89 16.59 -2.30
N PHE A 36 13.52 16.30 -1.07
CA PHE A 36 12.92 15.01 -0.72
C PHE A 36 11.58 14.79 -1.43
N VAL A 37 10.73 15.81 -1.47
CA VAL A 37 9.46 15.77 -2.19
C VAL A 37 9.69 15.59 -3.70
N GLU A 38 10.64 16.29 -4.30
CA GLU A 38 11.02 16.12 -5.70
C GLU A 38 11.44 14.67 -5.99
N GLU A 39 12.31 14.11 -5.15
CA GLU A 39 12.76 12.72 -5.29
C GLU A 39 11.60 11.73 -5.21
N VAL A 40 10.65 11.91 -4.29
CA VAL A 40 9.46 11.03 -4.19
C VAL A 40 8.67 11.06 -5.49
N ARG A 41 8.42 12.23 -6.07
CA ARG A 41 7.68 12.35 -7.34
C ARG A 41 8.44 11.78 -8.53
N LEU A 42 9.76 11.95 -8.57
CA LEU A 42 10.61 11.35 -9.59
C LEU A 42 10.64 9.82 -9.47
N PHE A 43 10.74 9.31 -8.24
CA PHE A 43 10.69 7.87 -7.99
C PHE A 43 9.37 7.27 -8.47
N GLU A 44 8.22 7.87 -8.14
CA GLU A 44 6.90 7.40 -8.57
C GLU A 44 6.74 7.42 -10.10
N ARG A 45 7.32 8.40 -10.77
CA ARG A 45 7.24 8.57 -12.22
C ARG A 45 8.14 7.62 -13.00
N SER A 46 9.36 7.41 -12.53
CA SER A 46 10.44 6.85 -13.36
C SER A 46 11.04 5.55 -12.84
N VAL A 47 10.86 5.23 -11.56
CA VAL A 47 11.51 4.07 -10.93
C VAL A 47 10.51 3.01 -10.51
N GLY A 48 9.49 3.39 -9.74
CA GLY A 48 8.55 2.43 -9.19
C GLY A 48 7.46 3.09 -8.37
N ARG A 49 6.82 2.29 -7.52
CA ARG A 49 5.70 2.77 -6.69
C ARG A 49 5.98 2.53 -5.21
N PHE A 50 5.51 3.47 -4.41
CA PHE A 50 5.44 3.29 -2.98
C PHE A 50 4.24 2.43 -2.58
N GLN A 51 4.30 1.86 -1.39
CA GLN A 51 3.20 1.09 -0.82
C GLN A 51 2.01 1.99 -0.45
N TYR A 52 2.29 3.23 -0.09
CA TYR A 52 1.29 4.24 0.28
C TYR A 52 1.40 5.45 -0.64
N ARG A 53 0.26 5.98 -1.00
CA ARG A 53 0.17 7.25 -1.70
C ARG A 53 0.13 8.37 -0.67
N VAL A 54 1.20 9.15 -0.61
CA VAL A 54 1.39 10.25 0.34
C VAL A 54 1.38 11.57 -0.42
N SER A 55 0.69 12.56 0.11
CA SER A 55 0.67 13.92 -0.48
C SER A 55 1.94 14.69 -0.14
N ASP A 56 2.23 15.73 -0.94
CA ASP A 56 3.38 16.61 -0.68
C ASP A 56 3.27 17.30 0.67
N GLU A 57 2.06 17.64 1.09
CA GLU A 57 1.81 18.28 2.39
C GLU A 57 2.12 17.34 3.55
N GLU A 58 1.70 16.07 3.46
CA GLU A 58 2.01 15.05 4.47
C GLU A 58 3.52 14.77 4.53
N LEU A 59 4.20 14.70 3.37
CA LEU A 59 5.64 14.54 3.31
C LEU A 59 6.37 15.71 3.96
N ARG A 60 5.99 16.95 3.62
CA ARG A 60 6.58 18.16 4.21
C ARG A 60 6.42 18.19 5.73
N LYS A 61 5.20 17.93 6.22
CA LYS A 61 4.93 17.87 7.67
C LYS A 61 5.76 16.78 8.37
N ALA A 62 5.88 15.61 7.77
CA ALA A 62 6.69 14.53 8.31
C ALA A 62 8.17 14.93 8.38
N LEU A 63 8.72 15.43 7.28
CA LEU A 63 10.13 15.84 7.22
C LEU A 63 10.48 16.96 8.19
N GLN A 64 9.59 17.95 8.37
CA GLN A 64 9.75 19.01 9.38
C GLN A 64 9.72 18.46 10.82
N SER A 65 9.05 17.34 11.03
CA SER A 65 8.80 16.79 12.36
C SER A 65 9.76 15.69 12.77
N VAL A 66 10.32 14.94 11.82
CA VAL A 66 11.29 13.88 12.10
C VAL A 66 12.52 14.43 12.80
N PRO A 67 12.88 13.90 13.99
CA PRO A 67 13.94 14.47 14.81
C PRO A 67 15.36 14.03 14.44
N VAL A 68 15.48 13.10 13.50
CA VAL A 68 16.76 12.58 12.98
C VAL A 68 16.81 12.72 11.47
N GLU A 69 18.00 12.93 10.93
CA GLU A 69 18.19 13.04 9.50
C GLU A 69 17.89 11.71 8.80
N VAL A 70 17.12 11.77 7.72
CA VAL A 70 16.86 10.64 6.85
C VAL A 70 17.62 10.83 5.56
N THR A 71 18.73 10.15 5.44
CA THR A 71 19.58 10.18 4.26
C THR A 71 19.86 8.77 3.75
N GLY A 72 20.58 8.66 2.65
CA GLY A 72 20.98 7.39 2.06
C GLY A 72 21.77 7.61 0.79
N THR A 73 22.35 6.52 0.30
CA THR A 73 23.06 6.50 -0.97
C THR A 73 22.06 6.53 -2.14
N GLU A 74 22.54 6.93 -3.30
CA GLU A 74 21.78 6.82 -4.53
C GLU A 74 21.42 5.36 -4.83
N SER A 75 20.16 5.12 -5.17
CA SER A 75 19.67 3.78 -5.52
C SER A 75 19.25 3.67 -6.98
N ASP A 76 19.03 4.80 -7.62
CA ASP A 76 18.42 4.85 -8.95
C ASP A 76 19.11 5.91 -9.85
N PRO A 77 19.23 5.66 -11.16
CA PRO A 77 19.96 6.55 -12.09
C PRO A 77 19.19 7.85 -12.44
N VAL A 78 18.09 8.14 -11.76
CA VAL A 78 17.26 9.32 -12.00
C VAL A 78 17.79 10.50 -11.19
N GLU A 79 18.02 11.64 -11.85
CA GLU A 79 18.52 12.85 -11.22
C GLU A 79 17.41 13.87 -10.95
N VAL A 80 17.55 14.62 -9.86
CA VAL A 80 16.68 15.77 -9.56
C VAL A 80 17.02 16.94 -10.47
N SER A 81 16.04 17.81 -10.66
CA SER A 81 16.16 18.96 -11.54
C SER A 81 16.27 20.28 -10.79
N VAL A 82 15.52 20.43 -9.70
CA VAL A 82 15.35 21.71 -9.00
C VAL A 82 16.33 21.83 -7.84
N TYR A 83 16.32 20.87 -6.93
CA TYR A 83 17.09 20.95 -5.68
C TYR A 83 18.41 20.17 -5.81
N ARG A 84 19.37 20.73 -6.55
CA ARG A 84 20.68 20.12 -6.81
C ARG A 84 21.75 20.65 -5.84
N ASN A 85 22.81 19.86 -5.66
CA ASN A 85 24.03 20.26 -4.96
C ASN A 85 23.81 20.83 -3.54
N LEU A 86 22.87 20.22 -2.81
CA LEU A 86 22.63 20.62 -1.42
C LEU A 86 23.78 20.16 -0.52
N PRO A 87 24.25 21.01 0.42
CA PRO A 87 25.46 20.74 1.23
C PRO A 87 25.41 19.42 2.03
N ARG A 88 24.21 19.02 2.48
CA ARG A 88 24.00 17.79 3.28
C ARG A 88 23.46 16.62 2.46
N VAL A 89 23.33 16.75 1.16
CA VAL A 89 22.88 15.68 0.29
C VAL A 89 23.96 15.37 -0.74
N GLU A 90 24.67 14.29 -0.52
CA GLU A 90 25.90 13.95 -1.25
C GLU A 90 25.67 13.61 -2.73
N THR A 91 24.45 13.33 -3.14
CA THR A 91 24.13 12.95 -4.51
C THR A 91 22.98 13.77 -5.10
N ASN A 92 22.99 13.98 -6.41
CA ASN A 92 21.87 14.55 -7.15
C ASN A 92 20.90 13.47 -7.67
N ARG A 93 21.15 12.20 -7.37
CA ARG A 93 20.29 11.09 -7.78
C ARG A 93 19.30 10.70 -6.69
N VAL A 94 18.26 9.99 -7.12
CA VAL A 94 17.18 9.53 -6.27
C VAL A 94 17.69 8.49 -5.24
N ARG A 95 17.34 8.70 -3.98
CA ARG A 95 17.73 7.88 -2.82
C ARG A 95 16.56 7.00 -2.36
N GLY A 96 16.13 6.06 -3.20
CA GLY A 96 14.90 5.26 -3.02
C GLY A 96 14.75 4.60 -1.65
N GLY A 97 15.84 4.21 -0.99
CA GLY A 97 15.83 3.68 0.36
C GLY A 97 15.33 4.71 1.38
N ALA A 98 15.90 5.91 1.40
CA ALA A 98 15.49 7.01 2.28
C ALA A 98 14.03 7.42 2.03
N LEU A 99 13.63 7.46 0.76
CA LEU A 99 12.26 7.78 0.37
C LEU A 99 11.25 6.79 0.95
N ARG A 100 11.55 5.49 0.91
CA ARG A 100 10.69 4.43 1.47
C ARG A 100 10.57 4.52 2.98
N VAL A 101 11.63 4.88 3.67
CA VAL A 101 11.61 5.06 5.13
C VAL A 101 10.57 6.12 5.52
N VAL A 102 10.56 7.26 4.84
CA VAL A 102 9.60 8.34 5.15
C VAL A 102 8.23 8.03 4.59
N ASN A 103 8.12 7.75 3.30
CA ASN A 103 6.82 7.56 2.63
C ASN A 103 6.08 6.34 3.17
N ASP A 104 6.68 5.16 3.06
CA ASP A 104 6.02 3.89 3.43
C ASP A 104 6.13 3.58 4.92
N GLY A 105 7.22 4.01 5.56
CA GLY A 105 7.47 3.76 6.97
C GLY A 105 6.78 4.79 7.87
N VAL A 106 7.22 6.02 7.85
CA VAL A 106 6.78 7.07 8.79
C VAL A 106 5.35 7.51 8.49
N VAL A 107 5.08 7.97 7.27
CA VAL A 107 3.76 8.49 6.92
C VAL A 107 2.77 7.36 6.70
N GLY A 108 3.10 6.42 5.84
CA GLY A 108 2.20 5.31 5.49
C GLY A 108 1.85 4.37 6.66
N ARG A 109 2.65 4.35 7.71
CA ARG A 109 2.44 3.55 8.92
C ARG A 109 2.30 4.38 10.20
N SER A 110 2.04 5.67 10.06
CA SER A 110 1.96 6.64 11.16
C SER A 110 1.10 6.15 12.34
N ALA A 111 -0.06 5.58 12.07
CA ALA A 111 -0.96 5.02 13.09
C ALA A 111 -0.30 3.89 13.90
N LYS A 112 0.37 2.95 13.21
CA LYS A 112 1.02 1.82 13.87
C LYS A 112 2.25 2.26 14.65
N VAL A 113 3.05 3.14 14.06
CA VAL A 113 4.24 3.70 14.71
C VAL A 113 3.84 4.51 15.94
N SER A 114 2.81 5.37 15.86
CA SER A 114 2.27 6.11 17.00
C SER A 114 1.88 5.19 18.15
N THR A 115 1.15 4.12 17.88
CA THR A 115 0.76 3.14 18.89
C THR A 115 1.97 2.49 19.59
N ILE A 116 3.02 2.19 18.83
CA ILE A 116 4.24 1.58 19.38
C ILE A 116 5.00 2.58 20.25
N VAL A 117 5.19 3.81 19.76
CA VAL A 117 5.87 4.90 20.48
C VAL A 117 5.18 5.21 21.80
N GLU A 118 3.85 5.25 21.81
CA GLU A 118 3.05 5.44 23.03
C GLU A 118 3.26 4.30 24.04
N LYS A 119 3.21 3.05 23.58
CA LYS A 119 3.45 1.88 24.43
C LYS A 119 4.85 1.87 25.04
N LEU A 120 5.82 2.41 24.35
CA LEU A 120 7.21 2.53 24.80
C LEU A 120 7.46 3.78 25.65
N GLY A 121 6.50 4.68 25.79
CA GLY A 121 6.66 5.94 26.52
C GLY A 121 7.66 6.91 25.90
N ILE A 122 7.85 6.85 24.57
CA ILE A 122 8.82 7.72 23.86
C ILE A 122 8.12 9.02 23.49
N GLU A 123 8.57 10.12 24.08
CA GLU A 123 8.01 11.45 23.83
C GLU A 123 8.50 12.07 22.51
N GLY A 124 7.76 13.09 22.02
CA GLY A 124 8.16 13.91 20.87
C GLY A 124 7.76 13.34 19.51
N TRP A 125 6.94 12.29 19.49
CA TRP A 125 6.41 11.67 18.28
C TRP A 125 4.87 11.85 18.14
N ASP A 126 4.25 12.69 18.95
CA ASP A 126 2.80 12.94 18.94
C ASP A 126 2.28 13.51 17.62
N TRP A 127 3.15 14.13 16.83
CA TRP A 127 2.84 14.65 15.51
C TRP A 127 2.38 13.57 14.51
N LEU A 128 2.75 12.30 14.74
CA LEU A 128 2.27 11.17 13.94
C LEU A 128 0.74 11.04 13.95
N LYS A 129 0.08 11.39 15.06
CA LYS A 129 -1.39 11.37 15.17
C LYS A 129 -2.04 12.37 14.22
N ARG A 130 -1.42 13.55 14.05
CA ARG A 130 -1.93 14.62 13.17
C ARG A 130 -1.83 14.28 11.68
N ILE A 131 -0.85 13.46 11.29
CA ILE A 131 -0.76 12.94 9.93
C ILE A 131 -1.92 11.98 9.64
N ARG A 132 -2.27 11.12 10.60
CA ARG A 132 -3.39 10.20 10.50
C ARG A 132 -4.75 10.89 10.34
N GLU A 133 -4.97 11.99 11.08
CA GLU A 133 -6.23 12.77 10.99
C GLU A 133 -6.47 13.34 9.59
N ILE A 134 -5.40 13.64 8.86
CA ILE A 134 -5.47 14.09 7.45
C ILE A 134 -5.89 12.92 6.55
N GLU A 135 -5.42 11.71 6.84
CA GLU A 135 -5.72 10.50 6.06
C GLU A 135 -7.20 10.08 6.20
N GLU A 136 -7.77 10.17 7.41
CA GLU A 136 -9.17 9.84 7.67
C GLU A 136 -10.17 10.76 6.94
N LYS A 137 -9.76 11.98 6.59
CA LYS A 137 -10.60 12.95 5.83
C LYS A 137 -10.61 12.72 4.32
N LYS A 138 -9.70 11.89 3.80
CA LYS A 138 -9.70 11.53 2.38
C LYS A 138 -10.72 10.43 2.13
N THR A 139 -11.91 10.81 1.68
CA THR A 139 -12.86 9.87 1.07
C THR A 139 -12.26 9.41 -0.26
N ALA A 140 -11.52 8.31 -0.24
CA ALA A 140 -10.98 7.73 -1.45
C ALA A 140 -12.14 7.34 -2.38
N GLY A 141 -12.21 7.96 -3.55
CA GLY A 141 -13.12 7.53 -4.59
C GLY A 141 -12.77 6.13 -5.04
N PHE A 142 -13.79 5.28 -5.28
CA PHE A 142 -13.60 3.89 -5.72
C PHE A 142 -12.62 3.76 -6.90
N MET A 143 -12.67 4.70 -7.85
CA MET A 143 -11.83 4.66 -9.06
C MET A 143 -10.40 5.20 -8.85
N GLU A 144 -10.16 5.99 -7.81
CA GLU A 144 -8.82 6.53 -7.54
C GLU A 144 -7.84 5.46 -7.05
N ASP A 145 -8.38 4.38 -6.49
CA ASP A 145 -7.59 3.27 -5.97
C ASP A 145 -7.38 2.12 -6.99
N VAL A 146 -7.95 2.23 -8.18
CA VAL A 146 -7.68 1.30 -9.30
C VAL A 146 -6.37 1.71 -9.95
N ILE A 147 -5.27 1.42 -9.28
CA ILE A 147 -3.94 1.50 -9.87
C ILE A 147 -3.66 0.14 -10.50
N ALA A 148 -3.05 0.13 -11.69
CA ALA A 148 -2.69 -1.11 -12.37
C ALA A 148 -2.01 -2.11 -11.42
N GLY A 149 -2.61 -3.29 -11.27
CA GLY A 149 -2.17 -4.34 -10.35
C GLY A 149 -2.71 -4.25 -8.92
N ARG A 150 -3.59 -3.29 -8.58
CA ARG A 150 -4.23 -3.16 -7.26
C ARG A 150 -5.69 -2.73 -7.35
N PRO A 151 -6.57 -3.48 -8.04
CA PRO A 151 -7.97 -3.13 -8.13
C PRO A 151 -8.67 -3.21 -6.76
N ILE A 152 -9.62 -2.30 -6.53
CA ILE A 152 -10.59 -2.37 -5.43
C ILE A 152 -11.92 -2.78 -6.01
N PHE A 153 -12.50 -3.88 -5.51
CA PHE A 153 -13.77 -4.42 -6.00
C PHE A 153 -14.99 -3.90 -5.25
N SER A 154 -14.83 -3.48 -4.02
CA SER A 154 -15.90 -2.91 -3.23
C SER A 154 -15.36 -1.98 -2.17
N PHE A 155 -16.20 -1.05 -1.73
CA PHE A 155 -15.89 -0.28 -0.53
C PHE A 155 -15.96 -1.18 0.70
N PRO A 156 -15.05 -1.01 1.68
CA PRO A 156 -15.12 -1.72 2.94
C PRO A 156 -16.48 -1.55 3.62
N SER A 157 -17.01 -2.64 4.15
CA SER A 157 -18.26 -2.66 4.93
C SER A 157 -19.54 -2.20 4.21
N ARG A 158 -19.56 -2.17 2.88
CA ARG A 158 -20.76 -1.83 2.11
C ARG A 158 -21.51 -3.08 1.64
N HIS A 159 -22.84 -3.00 1.66
CA HIS A 159 -23.72 -4.04 1.13
C HIS A 159 -23.53 -4.20 -0.39
N GLY A 160 -23.52 -5.45 -0.88
CA GLY A 160 -23.46 -5.76 -2.30
C GLY A 160 -22.06 -6.00 -2.86
N GLY A 161 -21.08 -6.15 -2.01
CA GLY A 161 -19.72 -6.54 -2.42
C GLY A 161 -19.50 -8.04 -2.48
N PHE A 162 -18.32 -8.49 -2.12
CA PHE A 162 -17.96 -9.90 -2.03
C PHE A 162 -18.26 -10.45 -0.64
N ARG A 163 -18.55 -11.73 -0.56
CA ARG A 163 -18.46 -12.44 0.70
C ARG A 163 -16.99 -12.79 0.96
N LEU A 164 -16.39 -12.13 1.94
CA LEU A 164 -15.01 -12.35 2.32
C LEU A 164 -14.92 -13.48 3.34
N ARG A 165 -14.19 -14.53 3.03
CA ARG A 165 -13.85 -15.60 3.97
C ARG A 165 -12.40 -15.47 4.39
N TYR A 166 -12.17 -15.62 5.68
CA TYR A 166 -10.82 -15.66 6.26
C TYR A 166 -10.38 -17.11 6.44
N GLY A 167 -9.16 -17.42 6.02
CA GLY A 167 -8.59 -18.73 6.15
C GLY A 167 -7.07 -18.70 6.07
N ARG A 168 -6.43 -19.83 6.37
CA ARG A 168 -4.99 -20.00 6.18
C ARG A 168 -4.68 -20.28 4.72
N ALA A 169 -3.87 -19.43 4.10
CA ALA A 169 -3.23 -19.76 2.84
C ALA A 169 -1.83 -20.30 3.15
N ARG A 170 -1.55 -21.53 2.73
CA ARG A 170 -0.20 -22.07 2.78
C ARG A 170 0.62 -21.41 1.69
N ASN A 171 1.22 -20.26 1.95
CA ASN A 171 2.07 -19.65 0.95
C ASN A 171 2.91 -18.49 1.49
N THR A 172 4.20 -18.57 1.33
CA THR A 172 5.18 -17.48 1.11
C THR A 172 5.20 -16.28 2.05
N GLY A 173 4.57 -16.29 3.23
CA GLY A 173 4.57 -15.16 4.17
C GLY A 173 3.88 -13.88 3.66
N LEU A 174 3.18 -13.95 2.52
CA LEU A 174 2.39 -12.84 1.98
C LEU A 174 0.90 -13.08 2.23
N ALA A 175 0.14 -12.01 2.47
CA ALA A 175 -1.31 -12.12 2.44
C ALA A 175 -1.75 -12.62 1.07
N ALA A 176 -2.57 -13.68 1.04
CA ALA A 176 -3.11 -14.25 -0.18
C ALA A 176 -4.62 -14.01 -0.26
N VAL A 177 -5.10 -13.77 -1.46
CA VAL A 177 -6.52 -13.67 -1.77
C VAL A 177 -6.88 -14.82 -2.69
N GLY A 178 -7.62 -15.80 -2.16
CA GLY A 178 -8.16 -16.91 -2.95
C GLY A 178 -9.33 -16.45 -3.79
N VAL A 179 -9.25 -16.64 -5.09
CA VAL A 179 -10.33 -16.31 -6.04
C VAL A 179 -10.62 -17.55 -6.88
N HIS A 180 -11.92 -17.86 -7.09
CA HIS A 180 -12.30 -19.00 -7.92
C HIS A 180 -11.78 -18.83 -9.36
N PRO A 181 -11.19 -19.87 -10.00
CA PRO A 181 -10.67 -19.78 -11.37
C PRO A 181 -11.71 -19.29 -12.39
N ALA A 182 -12.96 -19.71 -12.27
CA ALA A 182 -14.05 -19.23 -13.13
C ALA A 182 -14.31 -17.72 -13.00
N THR A 183 -14.08 -17.12 -11.83
CA THR A 183 -14.16 -15.67 -11.64
C THR A 183 -13.08 -14.96 -12.44
N MET A 184 -11.85 -15.49 -12.43
CA MET A 184 -10.75 -14.93 -13.23
C MET A 184 -11.11 -14.92 -14.72
N THR A 185 -11.64 -16.02 -15.24
CA THR A 185 -12.00 -16.15 -16.65
C THR A 185 -13.17 -15.23 -17.03
N VAL A 186 -14.21 -15.15 -16.20
CA VAL A 186 -15.39 -14.28 -16.43
C VAL A 186 -14.98 -12.79 -16.44
N LEU A 187 -14.00 -12.41 -15.64
CA LEU A 187 -13.42 -11.07 -15.61
C LEU A 187 -12.31 -10.86 -16.65
N GLN A 188 -12.19 -11.76 -17.63
CA GLN A 188 -11.19 -11.69 -18.70
C GLN A 188 -9.76 -11.51 -18.19
N ASN A 189 -9.43 -12.19 -17.11
CA ASN A 189 -8.16 -12.12 -16.41
C ASN A 189 -7.78 -10.72 -15.86
N PHE A 190 -8.75 -9.83 -15.72
CA PHE A 190 -8.54 -8.57 -14.99
C PHE A 190 -8.07 -8.84 -13.56
N ILE A 191 -8.57 -9.92 -12.93
CA ILE A 191 -8.01 -10.52 -11.73
C ILE A 191 -7.35 -11.83 -12.12
N ALA A 192 -6.06 -11.78 -12.41
CA ALA A 192 -5.26 -12.96 -12.69
C ALA A 192 -4.48 -13.41 -11.44
N ALA A 193 -3.92 -14.61 -11.48
CA ALA A 193 -2.95 -15.04 -10.47
C ALA A 193 -1.79 -14.04 -10.38
N GLY A 194 -1.41 -13.65 -9.16
CA GLY A 194 -0.39 -12.64 -8.91
C GLY A 194 -0.87 -11.20 -8.87
N THR A 195 -2.12 -10.91 -9.28
CA THR A 195 -2.72 -9.57 -9.10
C THR A 195 -2.75 -9.21 -7.62
N GLN A 196 -2.42 -7.97 -7.29
CA GLN A 196 -2.55 -7.48 -5.93
C GLN A 196 -3.92 -6.85 -5.74
N LEU A 197 -4.70 -7.38 -4.79
CA LEU A 197 -5.98 -6.82 -4.37
C LEU A 197 -5.82 -6.09 -3.03
N ARG A 198 -6.43 -4.92 -2.92
CA ARG A 198 -6.59 -4.26 -1.65
C ARG A 198 -7.75 -4.90 -0.90
N ILE A 199 -7.48 -5.48 0.28
CA ILE A 199 -8.45 -6.25 1.06
C ILE A 199 -9.23 -5.34 2.01
N GLU A 200 -8.55 -4.31 2.52
CA GLU A 200 -9.11 -3.36 3.49
C GLU A 200 -8.71 -1.95 3.05
N GLY A 201 -9.53 -0.93 3.22
CA GLY A 201 -9.30 0.48 2.93
C GLY A 201 -7.84 0.88 2.59
N PRO A 202 -7.17 1.77 3.32
CA PRO A 202 -5.74 2.08 3.10
C PRO A 202 -4.79 0.95 3.53
N GLY A 203 -5.31 -0.24 3.81
CA GLY A 203 -4.57 -1.38 4.37
C GLY A 203 -3.76 -2.21 3.38
N LYS A 204 -3.49 -3.45 3.77
CA LYS A 204 -2.63 -4.39 3.06
C LYS A 204 -3.27 -4.88 1.75
N ALA A 205 -2.44 -5.07 0.74
CA ALA A 205 -2.80 -5.82 -0.45
C ALA A 205 -2.47 -7.30 -0.27
N GLY A 206 -3.37 -8.17 -0.75
CA GLY A 206 -3.13 -9.60 -0.89
C GLY A 206 -2.82 -9.98 -2.34
N VAL A 207 -2.00 -10.99 -2.53
CA VAL A 207 -1.70 -11.56 -3.85
C VAL A 207 -2.80 -12.55 -4.23
N VAL A 208 -3.38 -12.38 -5.41
CA VAL A 208 -4.43 -13.27 -5.90
C VAL A 208 -3.88 -14.63 -6.26
N MET A 209 -4.55 -15.66 -5.72
CA MET A 209 -4.25 -17.06 -6.00
C MET A 209 -5.53 -17.79 -6.43
N PRO A 210 -5.46 -18.72 -7.41
CA PRO A 210 -6.62 -19.52 -7.77
C PRO A 210 -6.98 -20.49 -6.64
N VAL A 211 -8.25 -20.51 -6.24
CA VAL A 211 -8.79 -21.42 -5.21
C VAL A 211 -10.15 -21.94 -5.68
N ASP A 212 -10.28 -23.23 -5.85
CA ASP A 212 -11.53 -23.88 -6.29
C ASP A 212 -12.48 -24.24 -5.13
N ALA A 213 -11.98 -24.20 -3.90
CA ALA A 213 -12.76 -24.46 -2.69
C ALA A 213 -13.68 -23.31 -2.26
N VAL A 214 -13.65 -22.17 -2.95
CA VAL A 214 -14.53 -21.04 -2.73
C VAL A 214 -15.74 -21.10 -3.66
N GLU A 215 -16.82 -20.39 -3.33
CA GLU A 215 -18.02 -20.36 -4.15
C GLU A 215 -17.75 -19.64 -5.49
N PRO A 216 -18.10 -20.24 -6.64
CA PRO A 216 -17.86 -19.65 -7.94
C PRO A 216 -18.84 -18.50 -8.23
N PRO A 217 -18.58 -17.69 -9.28
CA PRO A 217 -19.45 -16.58 -9.65
C PRO A 217 -20.80 -17.07 -10.19
N VAL A 218 -21.82 -16.20 -10.05
CA VAL A 218 -23.13 -16.36 -10.62
C VAL A 218 -23.38 -15.26 -11.65
N VAL A 219 -23.81 -15.63 -12.83
CA VAL A 219 -24.05 -14.71 -13.94
C VAL A 219 -25.45 -14.86 -14.51
N ARG A 220 -25.97 -13.78 -15.09
CA ARG A 220 -27.14 -13.83 -15.97
C ARG A 220 -26.68 -13.86 -17.42
N LEU A 221 -27.22 -14.77 -18.19
CA LEU A 221 -26.97 -14.88 -19.62
C LEU A 221 -27.90 -13.95 -20.42
N LYS A 222 -27.59 -13.76 -21.70
CA LYS A 222 -28.37 -12.91 -22.61
C LYS A 222 -29.77 -13.40 -22.83
N ASP A 223 -30.03 -14.70 -22.64
CA ASP A 223 -31.36 -15.33 -22.67
C ASP A 223 -32.16 -15.15 -21.36
N GLY A 224 -31.59 -14.48 -20.38
CA GLY A 224 -32.17 -14.23 -19.05
C GLY A 224 -31.94 -15.34 -18.04
N SER A 225 -31.38 -16.47 -18.43
CA SER A 225 -31.05 -17.56 -17.49
C SER A 225 -29.95 -17.16 -16.51
N VAL A 226 -30.04 -17.72 -15.29
CA VAL A 226 -29.04 -17.48 -14.23
C VAL A 226 -28.25 -18.77 -14.03
N VAL A 227 -26.94 -18.67 -14.15
CA VAL A 227 -26.05 -19.83 -14.14
C VAL A 227 -24.90 -19.59 -13.13
N ARG A 228 -24.60 -20.62 -12.35
CA ARG A 228 -23.39 -20.72 -11.58
C ARG A 228 -22.24 -21.12 -12.51
N VAL A 229 -21.22 -20.28 -12.60
CA VAL A 229 -20.08 -20.53 -13.48
C VAL A 229 -19.10 -21.47 -12.80
N SER A 230 -18.57 -22.42 -13.54
CA SER A 230 -17.52 -23.34 -13.07
C SER A 230 -16.41 -23.44 -14.11
N PRO A 231 -15.24 -23.98 -13.75
CA PRO A 231 -14.17 -24.22 -14.72
C PRO A 231 -14.59 -25.07 -15.92
N GLN A 232 -15.57 -25.96 -15.71
CA GLN A 232 -16.05 -26.86 -16.74
C GLN A 232 -17.01 -26.20 -17.76
N ASN A 233 -17.69 -25.13 -17.38
CA ASN A 233 -18.69 -24.48 -18.25
C ASN A 233 -18.31 -23.06 -18.66
N VAL A 234 -17.30 -22.45 -18.06
CA VAL A 234 -16.97 -21.05 -18.23
C VAL A 234 -16.62 -20.66 -19.67
N GLU A 235 -15.90 -21.50 -20.39
CA GLU A 235 -15.53 -21.23 -21.78
C GLU A 235 -16.79 -21.20 -22.69
N LYS A 236 -17.71 -22.14 -22.46
CA LYS A 236 -18.93 -22.23 -23.24
C LYS A 236 -19.86 -21.04 -23.07
N ILE A 237 -19.89 -20.45 -21.85
CA ILE A 237 -20.85 -19.39 -21.51
C ILE A 237 -20.21 -18.00 -21.52
N ASN A 238 -18.91 -17.88 -21.57
CA ASN A 238 -18.23 -16.61 -21.41
C ASN A 238 -18.70 -15.52 -22.40
N GLY A 239 -18.90 -15.85 -23.65
CA GLY A 239 -19.45 -14.93 -24.69
C GLY A 239 -20.94 -14.62 -24.57
N MET A 240 -21.67 -15.32 -23.70
CA MET A 240 -23.13 -15.21 -23.54
C MET A 240 -23.51 -14.43 -22.27
N ILE A 241 -22.56 -14.02 -21.45
CA ILE A 241 -22.83 -13.32 -20.20
C ILE A 241 -23.38 -11.93 -20.51
N ASP A 242 -24.52 -11.59 -19.92
CA ASP A 242 -25.15 -10.28 -19.97
C ASP A 242 -24.75 -9.47 -18.72
N ARG A 243 -24.81 -10.08 -17.56
CA ARG A 243 -24.53 -9.42 -16.29
C ARG A 243 -23.93 -10.37 -15.26
N ILE A 244 -22.92 -9.93 -14.57
CA ILE A 244 -22.41 -10.60 -13.38
C ILE A 244 -23.27 -10.20 -12.19
N LEU A 245 -23.88 -11.17 -11.53
CA LEU A 245 -24.76 -10.96 -10.37
C LEU A 245 -24.00 -11.10 -9.05
N PHE A 246 -22.99 -11.98 -9.03
CA PHE A 246 -22.20 -12.30 -7.88
C PHE A 246 -20.82 -12.81 -8.32
N LEU A 247 -19.75 -12.27 -7.75
CA LEU A 247 -18.37 -12.64 -8.13
C LEU A 247 -17.83 -13.88 -7.42
N GLY A 248 -18.61 -14.47 -6.53
CA GLY A 248 -18.19 -15.60 -5.74
C GLY A 248 -17.55 -15.19 -4.41
N ASP A 249 -17.10 -16.18 -3.64
CA ASP A 249 -16.40 -15.94 -2.40
C ASP A 249 -14.94 -15.55 -2.65
N LEU A 250 -14.41 -14.71 -1.80
CA LEU A 250 -12.98 -14.44 -1.69
C LEU A 250 -12.46 -15.05 -0.39
N LEU A 251 -11.39 -15.83 -0.48
CA LEU A 251 -10.68 -16.36 0.66
C LEU A 251 -9.43 -15.50 0.92
N VAL A 252 -9.35 -14.89 2.08
CA VAL A 252 -8.15 -14.17 2.52
C VAL A 252 -7.40 -15.06 3.50
N GLY A 253 -6.18 -15.41 3.12
CA GLY A 253 -5.26 -16.13 3.97
C GLY A 253 -4.11 -15.22 4.39
N PHE A 254 -3.73 -15.30 5.64
CA PHE A 254 -2.49 -14.72 6.12
C PHE A 254 -1.48 -15.87 6.19
N GLY A 255 -0.37 -15.74 5.48
CA GLY A 255 0.70 -16.70 5.57
C GLY A 255 1.27 -16.71 6.98
N ASP A 256 1.60 -17.90 7.49
CA ASP A 256 2.44 -18.04 8.66
C ASP A 256 3.85 -17.56 8.27
N PHE A 257 4.37 -16.59 9.01
CA PHE A 257 5.74 -16.10 8.90
C PHE A 257 6.71 -17.08 9.54
#